data_a1360c290ae12d23461fb5dab11f7ff7
#
_entry.id   a1360c290ae12d23461fb5dab11f7ff7
#
_cell.length_a   1.000
_cell.length_b   1.000
_cell.length_c   1.000
_cell.angle_alpha   90.00
_cell.angle_beta   90.00
_cell.angle_gamma   90.00
#
_symmetry.space_group_name_H-M   'P 1'
#
loop_
_entity.id
_entity.type
_entity.pdbx_description
1 polymer ?
#
loop_
_entity_poly.entity_id
_entity_poly.type
_entity_poly.pdbx_seq_one_letter_code
_entity_poly.pdbx_strand_id
1 'polypeptide(L)'
;AGCPAWRGAGQGFRMEAMPGNQVQRYLVSFTEPYLFGYSPVSLNLSAFYFNRRYFDYDEERLGGRAALGYRLSPDLSVSGALRAESVDITNPRVVGVPELDRVVGQSELYSGRITLTHDTRDIPFFPTEGHYLELAYEQAFGTFDYPRAEIDYRRYYLIRERPDGSGRHTLAFAGKLGFSGSATPMYENYFAGGYSTLRGFDFRGASPIDGSVVVGGQFRFLASTEYFFPLTADDMIKGVVFCDFGTV
;
A
#
# COMPACT_ATOMS: atom_id res chain seq x y z
N ALA A 1 -27.12 24.00 19.47
CA ALA A 1 -26.22 22.89 19.16
C ALA A 1 -25.07 23.46 18.35
N GLY A 2 -23.94 23.71 19.01
CA GLY A 2 -22.74 24.22 18.35
C GLY A 2 -22.04 23.14 17.56
N CYS A 3 -21.56 23.45 16.38
CA CYS A 3 -20.83 22.54 15.50
C CYS A 3 -19.52 22.10 16.20
N PRO A 4 -19.30 20.82 16.51
CA PRO A 4 -18.12 20.37 17.24
C PRO A 4 -16.83 20.32 16.39
N ALA A 5 -16.91 20.73 15.13
CA ALA A 5 -15.86 20.56 14.12
C ALA A 5 -14.47 21.14 14.46
N TRP A 6 -14.38 22.03 15.45
CA TRP A 6 -13.12 22.68 15.84
C TRP A 6 -12.68 22.34 17.28
N ARG A 7 -13.26 21.33 17.91
CA ARG A 7 -13.02 21.01 19.32
C ARG A 7 -12.20 19.74 19.58
N GLY A 8 -11.33 19.33 18.66
CA GLY A 8 -10.44 18.19 18.93
C GLY A 8 -11.14 16.83 19.06
N ALA A 9 -12.21 16.61 18.31
CA ALA A 9 -12.97 15.34 18.30
C ALA A 9 -12.23 14.16 17.63
N GLY A 10 -10.89 14.20 17.56
CA GLY A 10 -10.07 13.17 16.92
C GLY A 10 -9.96 13.31 15.41
N GLN A 11 -10.48 14.37 14.82
CA GLN A 11 -10.34 14.64 13.39
C GLN A 11 -8.88 14.87 13.01
N GLY A 12 -8.45 14.25 11.90
CA GLY A 12 -7.12 14.41 11.35
C GLY A 12 -7.15 15.15 10.02
N PHE A 13 -6.31 16.16 9.87
CA PHE A 13 -6.03 16.80 8.60
C PHE A 13 -4.54 16.66 8.30
N ARG A 14 -4.20 16.13 7.13
CA ARG A 14 -2.82 15.90 6.70
C ARG A 14 -2.58 16.52 5.34
N MET A 15 -1.49 17.28 5.23
CA MET A 15 -0.96 17.76 3.97
C MET A 15 0.46 17.26 3.79
N GLU A 16 0.76 16.73 2.65
CA GLU A 16 2.11 16.34 2.24
C GLU A 16 2.46 17.05 0.95
N ALA A 17 3.66 17.60 0.89
CA ALA A 17 4.22 18.17 -0.33
C ALA A 17 5.67 17.66 -0.48
N MET A 18 5.93 16.94 -1.54
CA MET A 18 7.24 16.43 -1.92
C MET A 18 7.56 16.95 -3.33
N PRO A 19 8.04 18.19 -3.46
CA PRO A 19 8.50 18.71 -4.72
C PRO A 19 9.83 18.08 -5.10
N GLY A 20 9.98 17.64 -6.34
CA GLY A 20 11.22 17.03 -6.83
C GLY A 20 11.28 17.02 -8.36
N ASN A 21 12.45 16.78 -8.93
CA ASN A 21 12.65 16.77 -10.38
C ASN A 21 12.29 15.42 -11.02
N GLN A 22 12.36 14.32 -10.26
CA GLN A 22 12.05 12.99 -10.73
C GLN A 22 10.74 12.45 -10.15
N VAL A 23 10.40 12.88 -8.93
CA VAL A 23 9.17 12.51 -8.24
C VAL A 23 8.60 13.75 -7.60
N GLN A 24 7.33 14.04 -7.90
CA GLN A 24 6.53 15.05 -7.22
C GLN A 24 5.30 14.38 -6.66
N ARG A 25 5.01 14.66 -5.40
CA ARG A 25 3.82 14.15 -4.73
C ARG A 25 3.21 15.21 -3.84
N TYR A 26 1.94 15.43 -4.05
CA TYR A 26 1.11 16.29 -3.21
C TYR A 26 -0.10 15.48 -2.75
N LEU A 27 -0.38 15.52 -1.48
CA LEU A 27 -1.50 14.81 -0.87
C LEU A 27 -2.18 15.71 0.14
N VAL A 28 -3.49 15.74 0.09
CA VAL A 28 -4.34 16.32 1.14
C VAL A 28 -5.31 15.25 1.59
N SER A 29 -5.41 15.01 2.88
CA SER A 29 -6.38 14.07 3.43
C SER A 29 -7.05 14.59 4.68
N PHE A 30 -8.32 14.22 4.82
CA PHE A 30 -9.15 14.47 5.98
C PHE A 30 -9.67 13.14 6.52
N THR A 31 -9.54 12.92 7.82
CA THR A 31 -10.01 11.71 8.49
C THR A 31 -10.92 12.07 9.64
N GLU A 32 -12.12 11.52 9.64
CA GLU A 32 -13.07 11.57 10.73
C GLU A 32 -13.22 10.15 11.30
N PRO A 33 -12.70 9.87 12.51
CA PRO A 33 -12.74 8.53 13.09
C PRO A 33 -14.14 8.10 13.58
N TYR A 34 -15.02 9.07 13.86
CA TYR A 34 -16.37 8.84 14.41
C TYR A 34 -17.41 9.71 13.68
N LEU A 35 -17.74 9.32 12.45
CA LEU A 35 -18.55 10.14 11.53
C LEU A 35 -19.88 10.65 12.14
N PHE A 36 -20.50 9.92 13.04
CA PHE A 36 -21.74 10.29 13.70
C PHE A 36 -21.57 10.50 15.21
N GLY A 37 -20.37 10.84 15.65
CA GLY A 37 -20.04 11.21 17.02
C GLY A 37 -19.76 10.05 17.97
N TYR A 38 -20.39 8.90 17.85
CA TYR A 38 -20.18 7.69 18.68
C TYR A 38 -20.36 6.38 17.92
N SER A 39 -20.57 6.44 16.64
CA SER A 39 -20.60 5.25 15.79
C SER A 39 -19.17 4.81 15.44
N PRO A 40 -18.87 3.52 15.39
CA PRO A 40 -17.56 3.01 14.96
C PRO A 40 -17.36 3.15 13.44
N VAL A 41 -17.94 4.17 12.83
CA VAL A 41 -17.83 4.51 11.41
C VAL A 41 -16.79 5.61 11.25
N SER A 42 -15.77 5.34 10.45
CA SER A 42 -14.77 6.32 10.07
C SER A 42 -14.95 6.76 8.61
N LEU A 43 -14.62 8.03 8.33
CA LEU A 43 -14.56 8.59 6.97
C LEU A 43 -13.15 9.05 6.69
N ASN A 44 -12.62 8.69 5.53
CA ASN A 44 -11.39 9.24 5.01
C ASN A 44 -11.63 9.81 3.61
N LEU A 45 -11.28 11.08 3.42
CA LEU A 45 -11.30 11.75 2.13
C LEU A 45 -9.88 12.16 1.78
N SER A 46 -9.44 11.90 0.56
CA SER A 46 -8.13 12.31 0.10
C SER A 46 -8.16 12.77 -1.34
N ALA A 47 -7.30 13.73 -1.65
CA ALA A 47 -7.00 14.17 -3.01
C ALA A 47 -5.49 14.16 -3.17
N PHE A 48 -5.03 13.74 -4.33
CA PHE A 48 -3.61 13.60 -4.60
C PHE A 48 -3.26 14.03 -6.02
N TYR A 49 -2.03 14.51 -6.14
CA TYR A 49 -1.33 14.71 -7.40
C TYR A 49 0.00 14.00 -7.30
N PHE A 50 0.35 13.24 -8.31
CA PHE A 50 1.59 12.48 -8.38
C PHE A 50 2.16 12.61 -9.78
N ASN A 51 3.43 12.95 -9.89
CA ASN A 51 4.17 12.96 -11.16
C ASN A 51 5.50 12.25 -10.93
N ARG A 52 5.82 11.32 -11.81
CA ARG A 52 7.06 10.56 -11.75
C ARG A 52 7.64 10.34 -13.13
N ARG A 53 8.94 10.64 -13.24
CA ARG A 53 9.74 10.27 -14.40
C ARG A 53 10.36 8.91 -14.19
N TYR A 54 9.91 7.91 -14.96
CA TYR A 54 10.58 6.64 -15.08
C TYR A 54 11.65 6.74 -16.17
N PHE A 55 12.47 5.71 -16.30
CA PHE A 55 13.46 5.64 -17.38
C PHE A 55 12.79 5.58 -18.75
N ASP A 56 11.63 4.92 -18.85
CA ASP A 56 10.97 4.57 -20.10
C ASP A 56 9.86 5.54 -20.51
N TYR A 57 9.23 6.22 -19.53
CA TYR A 57 8.10 7.14 -19.74
C TYR A 57 7.93 8.09 -18.56
N ASP A 58 7.06 9.07 -18.69
CA ASP A 58 6.64 9.95 -17.62
C ASP A 58 5.19 9.60 -17.25
N GLU A 59 4.87 9.55 -15.94
CA GLU A 59 3.56 9.22 -15.41
C GLU A 59 3.05 10.37 -14.54
N GLU A 60 1.88 10.88 -14.87
CA GLU A 60 1.17 11.88 -14.08
C GLU A 60 -0.18 11.31 -13.63
N ARG A 61 -0.53 11.50 -12.36
CA ARG A 61 -1.82 11.10 -11.79
C ARG A 61 -2.43 12.24 -11.00
N LEU A 62 -3.70 12.50 -11.23
CA LEU A 62 -4.53 13.41 -10.45
C LEU A 62 -5.80 12.68 -10.04
N GLY A 63 -6.09 12.64 -8.75
CA GLY A 63 -7.26 11.88 -8.33
C GLY A 63 -7.70 12.15 -6.90
N GLY A 64 -8.78 11.46 -6.54
CA GLY A 64 -9.36 11.50 -5.22
C GLY A 64 -9.86 10.13 -4.78
N ARG A 65 -9.95 9.96 -3.47
CA ARG A 65 -10.47 8.75 -2.83
C ARG A 65 -11.37 9.13 -1.68
N ALA A 66 -12.53 8.46 -1.59
CA ALA A 66 -13.41 8.50 -0.43
C ALA A 66 -13.54 7.11 0.13
N ALA A 67 -13.32 6.93 1.44
CA ALA A 67 -13.41 5.65 2.11
C ALA A 67 -14.23 5.74 3.38
N LEU A 68 -15.07 4.75 3.61
CA LEU A 68 -15.82 4.53 4.84
C LEU A 68 -15.31 3.25 5.49
N GLY A 69 -14.98 3.31 6.77
CA GLY A 69 -14.59 2.17 7.58
C GLY A 69 -15.61 1.90 8.67
N TYR A 70 -15.84 0.65 8.97
CA TYR A 70 -16.67 0.20 10.08
C TYR A 70 -15.91 -0.83 10.93
N ARG A 71 -15.83 -0.59 12.24
CA ARG A 71 -15.22 -1.52 13.19
C ARG A 71 -16.25 -2.50 13.69
N LEU A 72 -16.12 -3.76 13.29
CA LEU A 72 -17.01 -4.86 13.69
C LEU A 72 -16.69 -5.36 15.09
N SER A 73 -15.40 -5.42 15.44
CA SER A 73 -14.87 -5.77 16.78
C SER A 73 -13.57 -5.00 17.03
N PRO A 74 -12.94 -5.09 18.22
CA PRO A 74 -11.64 -4.48 18.46
C PRO A 74 -10.58 -4.83 17.43
N ASP A 75 -10.60 -6.06 16.93
CA ASP A 75 -9.59 -6.62 16.04
C ASP A 75 -10.04 -6.72 14.58
N LEU A 76 -11.36 -6.58 14.31
CA LEU A 76 -11.93 -6.79 12.99
C LEU A 76 -12.60 -5.53 12.46
N SER A 77 -12.20 -5.10 11.28
CA SER A 77 -12.79 -3.97 10.58
C SER A 77 -13.05 -4.26 9.10
N VAL A 78 -14.05 -3.61 8.54
CA VAL A 78 -14.36 -3.62 7.11
C VAL A 78 -14.36 -2.19 6.60
N SER A 79 -13.87 -1.98 5.39
CA SER A 79 -13.92 -0.67 4.74
C SER A 79 -14.33 -0.79 3.28
N GLY A 80 -15.06 0.21 2.81
CA GLY A 80 -15.37 0.43 1.40
C GLY A 80 -14.75 1.74 0.94
N ALA A 81 -14.16 1.75 -0.25
CA ALA A 81 -13.56 2.94 -0.83
C ALA A 81 -13.94 3.09 -2.30
N LEU A 82 -14.14 4.34 -2.72
CA LEU A 82 -14.29 4.74 -4.10
C LEU A 82 -13.06 5.58 -4.49
N ARG A 83 -12.50 5.32 -5.66
CA ARG A 83 -11.38 6.06 -6.25
C ARG A 83 -11.79 6.58 -7.61
N ALA A 84 -11.42 7.81 -7.91
CA ALA A 84 -11.53 8.41 -9.23
C ALA A 84 -10.21 9.11 -9.52
N GLU A 85 -9.58 8.79 -10.65
CA GLU A 85 -8.32 9.39 -11.05
C GLU A 85 -8.17 9.47 -12.56
N SER A 86 -7.42 10.47 -13.00
CA SER A 86 -6.89 10.59 -14.36
C SER A 86 -5.41 10.24 -14.32
N VAL A 87 -4.99 9.37 -15.22
CA VAL A 87 -3.60 8.94 -15.41
C VAL A 87 -3.16 9.35 -16.79
N ASP A 88 -2.07 10.09 -16.90
CA ASP A 88 -1.49 10.51 -18.18
C ASP A 88 -0.06 9.94 -18.32
N ILE A 89 0.14 9.10 -19.34
CA ILE A 89 1.43 8.51 -19.68
C ILE A 89 1.97 9.25 -20.87
N THR A 90 3.06 9.97 -20.66
CA THR A 90 3.67 10.83 -21.68
C THR A 90 5.14 10.51 -21.91
N ASN A 91 5.71 11.10 -22.98
CA ASN A 91 7.13 10.99 -23.32
C ASN A 91 7.66 9.54 -23.36
N PRO A 92 7.03 8.61 -24.10
CA PRO A 92 7.56 7.27 -24.25
C PRO A 92 8.95 7.34 -24.91
N ARG A 93 9.95 6.78 -24.24
CA ARG A 93 11.36 6.76 -24.71
C ARG A 93 11.73 5.48 -25.42
N VAL A 94 10.83 4.50 -25.39
CA VAL A 94 10.93 3.20 -26.04
C VAL A 94 9.71 3.02 -26.94
N VAL A 95 9.91 2.49 -28.15
CA VAL A 95 8.84 2.30 -29.13
C VAL A 95 8.72 0.82 -29.45
N GLY A 96 7.50 0.35 -29.70
CA GLY A 96 7.23 -1.03 -30.10
C GLY A 96 7.08 -2.02 -28.95
N VAL A 97 6.74 -1.53 -27.76
CA VAL A 97 6.33 -2.34 -26.60
C VAL A 97 4.82 -2.22 -26.47
N PRO A 98 4.05 -3.27 -26.82
CA PRO A 98 2.59 -3.22 -26.89
C PRO A 98 1.92 -2.79 -25.57
N GLU A 99 2.47 -3.20 -24.43
CA GLU A 99 1.97 -2.84 -23.10
C GLU A 99 2.10 -1.35 -22.81
N LEU A 100 3.21 -0.73 -23.25
CA LEU A 100 3.42 0.72 -23.12
C LEU A 100 2.56 1.48 -24.15
N ASP A 101 2.57 1.06 -25.41
CA ASP A 101 1.83 1.72 -26.49
C ASP A 101 0.31 1.77 -26.19
N ARG A 102 -0.23 0.76 -25.48
CA ARG A 102 -1.64 0.66 -25.08
C ARG A 102 -2.03 1.71 -24.04
N VAL A 103 -1.11 2.20 -23.23
CA VAL A 103 -1.37 3.07 -22.08
C VAL A 103 -0.89 4.51 -22.29
N VAL A 104 -0.23 4.82 -23.40
CA VAL A 104 0.21 6.18 -23.73
C VAL A 104 -1.01 7.10 -23.90
N GLY A 105 -0.92 8.29 -23.29
CA GLY A 105 -1.99 9.28 -23.25
C GLY A 105 -2.81 9.22 -21.97
N GLN A 106 -3.93 9.93 -21.98
CA GLN A 106 -4.80 10.09 -20.83
C GLN A 106 -5.78 8.91 -20.68
N SER A 107 -5.87 8.40 -19.48
CA SER A 107 -6.81 7.34 -19.07
C SER A 107 -7.58 7.76 -17.84
N GLU A 108 -8.89 7.52 -17.84
CA GLU A 108 -9.76 7.76 -16.68
C GLU A 108 -10.04 6.42 -15.99
N LEU A 109 -9.75 6.35 -14.71
CA LEU A 109 -9.97 5.17 -13.88
C LEU A 109 -10.89 5.50 -12.71
N TYR A 110 -11.89 4.67 -12.56
CA TYR A 110 -12.78 4.65 -11.41
C TYR A 110 -12.68 3.29 -10.74
N SER A 111 -12.71 3.20 -9.44
CA SER A 111 -12.75 1.89 -8.79
C SER A 111 -13.56 1.90 -7.50
N GLY A 112 -14.12 0.72 -7.19
CA GLY A 112 -14.71 0.38 -5.91
C GLY A 112 -13.89 -0.70 -5.24
N ARG A 113 -13.44 -0.47 -4.00
CA ARG A 113 -12.64 -1.41 -3.22
C ARG A 113 -13.33 -1.74 -1.91
N ILE A 114 -13.36 -3.03 -1.57
CA ILE A 114 -13.78 -3.53 -0.26
C ILE A 114 -12.56 -4.17 0.39
N THR A 115 -12.34 -3.85 1.67
CA THR A 115 -11.21 -4.38 2.44
C THR A 115 -11.72 -4.90 3.78
N LEU A 116 -11.32 -6.12 4.14
CA LEU A 116 -11.51 -6.73 5.45
C LEU A 116 -10.16 -6.82 6.13
N THR A 117 -10.05 -6.27 7.35
CA THR A 117 -8.81 -6.26 8.13
C THR A 117 -9.03 -6.91 9.48
N HIS A 118 -8.20 -7.89 9.82
CA HIS A 118 -8.13 -8.50 11.15
C HIS A 118 -6.74 -8.29 11.73
N ASP A 119 -6.65 -7.51 12.82
CA ASP A 119 -5.39 -7.07 13.43
C ASP A 119 -5.38 -7.39 14.93
N THR A 120 -4.62 -8.39 15.31
CA THR A 120 -4.43 -8.83 16.71
C THR A 120 -3.02 -8.54 17.23
N ARG A 121 -2.26 -7.67 16.54
CA ARG A 121 -0.92 -7.31 16.97
C ARG A 121 -0.95 -6.55 18.28
N ASP A 122 0.01 -6.87 19.14
CA ASP A 122 0.23 -6.20 20.43
C ASP A 122 0.53 -4.70 20.25
N ILE A 123 1.42 -4.35 19.32
CA ILE A 123 1.83 -2.98 19.00
C ILE A 123 1.88 -2.79 17.48
N PRO A 124 1.22 -1.75 16.91
CA PRO A 124 1.17 -1.58 15.46
C PRO A 124 2.53 -1.35 14.78
N PHE A 125 3.46 -0.60 15.42
CA PHE A 125 4.72 -0.21 14.79
C PHE A 125 5.85 -1.24 14.93
N PHE A 126 5.96 -1.90 16.08
CA PHE A 126 6.98 -2.91 16.35
C PHE A 126 6.34 -4.12 17.02
N PRO A 127 5.50 -4.84 16.29
CA PRO A 127 4.77 -5.97 16.86
C PRO A 127 5.73 -7.08 17.28
N THR A 128 5.42 -7.68 18.41
CA THR A 128 6.16 -8.83 18.93
C THR A 128 5.32 -10.09 18.92
N GLU A 129 4.00 -9.94 18.98
CA GLU A 129 3.03 -11.04 18.95
C GLU A 129 1.80 -10.68 18.11
N GLY A 130 1.00 -11.68 17.79
CA GLY A 130 -0.24 -11.51 17.06
C GLY A 130 -0.10 -11.65 15.56
N HIS A 131 -1.15 -11.24 14.84
CA HIS A 131 -1.15 -11.28 13.38
C HIS A 131 -1.93 -10.11 12.80
N TYR A 132 -1.64 -9.82 11.55
CA TYR A 132 -2.36 -8.91 10.69
C TYR A 132 -2.78 -9.66 9.42
N LEU A 133 -4.06 -9.59 9.09
CA LEU A 133 -4.61 -10.11 7.83
C LEU A 133 -5.42 -9.03 7.16
N GLU A 134 -5.10 -8.71 5.93
CA GLU A 134 -5.91 -7.86 5.06
C GLU A 134 -6.32 -8.63 3.82
N LEU A 135 -7.63 -8.64 3.55
CA LEU A 135 -8.23 -9.17 2.34
C LEU A 135 -8.87 -8.01 1.60
N ALA A 136 -8.49 -7.78 0.37
CA ALA A 136 -9.03 -6.70 -0.43
C ALA A 136 -9.48 -7.18 -1.81
N TYR A 137 -10.63 -6.67 -2.24
CA TYR A 137 -11.12 -6.81 -3.61
C TYR A 137 -11.43 -5.44 -4.16
N GLU A 138 -10.97 -5.18 -5.37
CA GLU A 138 -11.19 -3.94 -6.11
C GLU A 138 -11.69 -4.26 -7.52
N GLN A 139 -12.73 -3.57 -7.95
CA GLN A 139 -13.15 -3.57 -9.34
C GLN A 139 -12.87 -2.18 -9.91
N ALA A 140 -11.99 -2.12 -10.89
CA ALA A 140 -11.73 -0.93 -11.67
C ALA A 140 -12.56 -0.93 -12.95
N PHE A 141 -12.94 0.26 -13.40
CA PHE A 141 -13.70 0.53 -14.61
C PHE A 141 -13.34 1.92 -15.17
N GLY A 142 -13.70 2.17 -16.42
CA GLY A 142 -13.37 3.43 -17.12
C GLY A 142 -12.67 3.16 -18.44
N THR A 143 -11.47 3.67 -18.63
CA THR A 143 -10.67 3.34 -19.82
C THR A 143 -10.25 1.86 -19.82
N PHE A 144 -10.04 1.30 -18.65
CA PHE A 144 -9.70 -0.11 -18.45
C PHE A 144 -10.61 -0.74 -17.39
N ASP A 145 -11.12 -1.95 -17.68
CA ASP A 145 -11.98 -2.71 -16.78
C ASP A 145 -11.25 -3.96 -16.29
N TYR A 146 -10.97 -4.04 -14.99
CA TYR A 146 -10.29 -5.20 -14.42
C TYR A 146 -10.61 -5.41 -12.93
N PRO A 147 -10.72 -6.67 -12.49
CA PRO A 147 -10.76 -7.04 -11.09
C PRO A 147 -9.35 -7.07 -10.51
N ARG A 148 -9.23 -6.81 -9.20
CA ARG A 148 -8.01 -6.94 -8.43
C ARG A 148 -8.31 -7.55 -7.07
N ALA A 149 -7.58 -8.59 -6.69
CA ALA A 149 -7.70 -9.23 -5.39
C ALA A 149 -6.34 -9.26 -4.70
N GLU A 150 -6.29 -8.93 -3.43
CA GLU A 150 -5.06 -8.85 -2.66
C GLU A 150 -5.23 -9.48 -1.29
N ILE A 151 -4.18 -10.15 -0.83
CA ILE A 151 -4.03 -10.67 0.53
C ILE A 151 -2.70 -10.17 1.08
N ASP A 152 -2.70 -9.55 2.25
CA ASP A 152 -1.51 -9.23 3.05
C ASP A 152 -1.65 -9.93 4.39
N TYR A 153 -0.77 -10.90 4.68
CA TYR A 153 -0.75 -11.62 5.94
C TYR A 153 0.60 -11.46 6.63
N ARG A 154 0.57 -11.13 7.91
CA ARG A 154 1.77 -11.00 8.75
C ARG A 154 1.52 -11.70 10.07
N ARG A 155 2.52 -12.45 10.55
CA ARG A 155 2.46 -13.14 11.82
C ARG A 155 3.73 -12.88 12.60
N TYR A 156 3.58 -12.63 13.89
CA TYR A 156 4.68 -12.32 14.82
C TYR A 156 4.68 -13.31 15.97
N TYR A 157 5.89 -13.77 16.33
CA TYR A 157 6.11 -14.68 17.44
C TYR A 157 7.21 -14.10 18.33
N LEU A 158 6.89 -13.88 19.59
CA LEU A 158 7.86 -13.56 20.62
C LEU A 158 8.62 -14.83 20.96
N ILE A 159 9.90 -14.90 20.63
CA ILE A 159 10.76 -16.08 20.85
C ILE A 159 11.37 -16.03 22.24
N ARG A 160 11.77 -14.84 22.68
CA ARG A 160 12.44 -14.62 23.96
C ARG A 160 12.27 -13.20 24.42
N GLU A 161 12.14 -13.03 25.74
CA GLU A 161 12.23 -11.73 26.42
C GLU A 161 12.93 -11.92 27.77
N ARG A 162 13.40 -10.83 28.37
CA ARG A 162 13.91 -10.82 29.74
C ARG A 162 12.76 -10.73 30.74
N PRO A 163 13.00 -11.07 32.04
CA PRO A 163 11.95 -10.97 33.07
C PRO A 163 11.39 -9.55 33.28
N ASP A 164 12.13 -8.52 32.88
CA ASP A 164 11.72 -7.12 32.92
C ASP A 164 10.94 -6.66 31.67
N GLY A 165 10.68 -7.59 30.73
CA GLY A 165 9.98 -7.30 29.48
C GLY A 165 10.85 -6.65 28.41
N SER A 166 12.15 -6.49 28.65
CA SER A 166 13.12 -6.00 27.67
C SER A 166 13.80 -7.14 26.90
N GLY A 167 14.66 -6.81 25.96
CA GLY A 167 15.46 -7.79 25.23
C GLY A 167 14.62 -8.72 24.37
N ARG A 168 13.59 -8.19 23.71
CA ARG A 168 12.63 -8.98 22.92
C ARG A 168 13.23 -9.47 21.61
N HIS A 169 13.19 -10.76 21.43
CA HIS A 169 13.53 -11.44 20.19
C HIS A 169 12.23 -11.84 19.47
N THR A 170 12.02 -11.36 18.27
CA THR A 170 10.79 -11.57 17.52
C THR A 170 11.08 -12.26 16.18
N LEU A 171 10.33 -13.29 15.86
CA LEU A 171 10.30 -13.89 14.53
C LEU A 171 9.04 -13.44 13.83
N ALA A 172 9.20 -12.81 12.67
CA ALA A 172 8.12 -12.31 11.86
C ALA A 172 8.05 -13.04 10.51
N PHE A 173 6.85 -13.37 10.09
CA PHE A 173 6.55 -13.87 8.75
C PHE A 173 5.59 -12.89 8.07
N ALA A 174 5.88 -12.53 6.84
CA ALA A 174 5.00 -11.72 6.00
C ALA A 174 4.78 -12.41 4.67
N GLY A 175 3.54 -12.37 4.17
CA GLY A 175 3.16 -12.89 2.86
C GLY A 175 2.20 -11.95 2.18
N LYS A 176 2.44 -11.66 0.90
CA LYS A 176 1.53 -10.88 0.06
C LYS A 176 1.22 -11.64 -1.21
N LEU A 177 -0.07 -11.82 -1.45
CA LEU A 177 -0.60 -12.34 -2.70
C LEU A 177 -1.39 -11.25 -3.39
N GLY A 178 -1.28 -11.17 -4.70
CA GLY A 178 -2.04 -10.26 -5.53
C GLY A 178 -2.37 -10.89 -6.86
N PHE A 179 -3.58 -10.66 -7.31
CA PHE A 179 -4.05 -11.03 -8.63
C PHE A 179 -4.78 -9.86 -9.26
N SER A 180 -4.55 -9.64 -10.54
CA SER A 180 -5.19 -8.60 -11.34
C SER A 180 -5.63 -9.19 -12.68
N GLY A 181 -6.74 -8.68 -13.23
CA GLY A 181 -7.28 -9.17 -14.49
C GLY A 181 -6.39 -8.87 -15.70
N SER A 182 -6.60 -9.58 -16.81
CA SER A 182 -5.80 -9.45 -18.03
C SER A 182 -5.93 -8.09 -18.74
N ALA A 183 -6.96 -7.32 -18.40
CA ALA A 183 -7.15 -5.97 -18.93
C ALA A 183 -6.45 -4.88 -18.12
N THR A 184 -5.73 -5.25 -17.05
CA THR A 184 -5.00 -4.29 -16.20
C THR A 184 -3.98 -3.53 -17.04
N PRO A 185 -3.98 -2.18 -16.98
CA PRO A 185 -2.95 -1.38 -17.64
C PRO A 185 -1.59 -1.54 -16.96
N MET A 186 -0.51 -1.41 -17.71
CA MET A 186 0.85 -1.63 -17.25
C MET A 186 1.19 -0.84 -15.96
N TYR A 187 0.73 0.40 -15.83
CA TYR A 187 0.99 1.24 -14.66
C TYR A 187 0.25 0.79 -13.38
N GLU A 188 -0.74 -0.11 -13.49
CA GLU A 188 -1.45 -0.74 -12.37
C GLU A 188 -0.97 -2.19 -12.10
N ASN A 189 -0.05 -2.73 -12.89
CA ASN A 189 0.54 -4.04 -12.67
C ASN A 189 1.32 -4.10 -11.34
N TYR A 190 1.55 -5.32 -10.88
CA TYR A 190 2.43 -5.55 -9.74
C TYR A 190 3.89 -5.48 -10.16
N PHE A 191 4.70 -4.89 -9.29
CA PHE A 191 6.14 -4.79 -9.46
C PHE A 191 6.85 -5.34 -8.22
N ALA A 192 8.01 -5.95 -8.42
CA ALA A 192 8.88 -6.42 -7.36
C ALA A 192 10.31 -5.91 -7.55
N GLY A 193 11.03 -5.78 -6.46
CA GLY A 193 12.37 -5.20 -6.36
C GLY A 193 12.36 -3.87 -5.63
N GLY A 194 13.41 -3.66 -4.85
CA GLY A 194 13.57 -2.52 -3.98
C GLY A 194 13.18 -2.78 -2.53
N TYR A 195 13.47 -1.82 -1.69
CA TYR A 195 13.37 -1.90 -0.23
C TYR A 195 11.99 -2.36 0.29
N SER A 196 10.91 -2.00 -0.39
CA SER A 196 9.54 -2.26 0.08
C SER A 196 8.96 -3.61 -0.37
N THR A 197 9.65 -4.35 -1.24
CA THR A 197 9.13 -5.59 -1.83
C THR A 197 10.13 -6.75 -1.73
N LEU A 198 11.20 -6.73 -2.52
CA LEU A 198 12.29 -7.69 -2.51
C LEU A 198 13.60 -6.94 -2.31
N ARG A 199 14.16 -7.02 -1.10
CA ARG A 199 15.43 -6.39 -0.77
C ARG A 199 16.57 -7.06 -1.54
N GLY A 200 17.60 -6.31 -1.91
CA GLY A 200 18.73 -6.79 -2.70
C GLY A 200 18.55 -6.63 -4.21
N PHE A 201 17.37 -6.21 -4.68
CA PHE A 201 17.12 -5.83 -6.06
C PHE A 201 16.92 -4.32 -6.17
N ASP A 202 17.26 -3.75 -7.32
CA ASP A 202 16.92 -2.37 -7.64
C ASP A 202 15.41 -2.15 -7.68
N PHE A 203 14.98 -0.89 -7.66
CA PHE A 203 13.55 -0.54 -7.77
C PHE A 203 12.94 -1.14 -9.04
N ARG A 204 11.89 -1.97 -8.88
CA ARG A 204 11.25 -2.77 -9.93
C ARG A 204 12.17 -3.80 -10.61
N GLY A 205 13.41 -4.00 -10.15
CA GLY A 205 14.44 -4.82 -10.80
C GLY A 205 14.19 -6.33 -10.78
N ALA A 206 13.18 -6.81 -10.03
CA ALA A 206 12.75 -8.21 -10.02
C ALA A 206 11.40 -8.41 -10.73
N SER A 207 11.00 -7.49 -11.60
CA SER A 207 9.74 -7.53 -12.35
C SER A 207 9.95 -7.99 -13.79
N PRO A 208 8.92 -8.55 -14.47
CA PRO A 208 8.95 -8.85 -15.88
C PRO A 208 9.28 -7.63 -16.73
N ILE A 209 10.06 -7.89 -17.79
CA ILE A 209 10.53 -6.88 -18.75
C ILE A 209 10.09 -7.32 -20.14
N ASP A 210 9.58 -6.39 -20.93
CA ASP A 210 9.38 -6.55 -22.36
C ASP A 210 10.26 -5.55 -23.11
N GLY A 211 11.17 -6.09 -23.93
CA GLY A 211 12.24 -5.29 -24.53
C GLY A 211 13.15 -4.67 -23.45
N SER A 212 13.07 -3.36 -23.29
CA SER A 212 13.79 -2.61 -22.23
C SER A 212 12.86 -2.00 -21.19
N VAL A 213 11.54 -2.20 -21.32
CA VAL A 213 10.52 -1.62 -20.43
C VAL A 213 10.14 -2.61 -19.34
N VAL A 214 10.10 -2.15 -18.10
CA VAL A 214 9.60 -2.94 -16.97
C VAL A 214 8.08 -2.90 -16.97
N VAL A 215 7.45 -3.97 -17.41
CA VAL A 215 5.98 -4.05 -17.60
C VAL A 215 5.24 -4.56 -16.35
N GLY A 216 5.96 -5.20 -15.43
CA GLY A 216 5.34 -5.82 -14.25
C GLY A 216 4.50 -7.05 -14.59
N GLY A 217 3.74 -7.55 -13.60
CA GLY A 217 2.90 -8.74 -13.77
C GLY A 217 1.50 -8.57 -13.18
N GLN A 218 0.58 -9.43 -13.59
CA GLN A 218 -0.81 -9.47 -13.11
C GLN A 218 -0.96 -10.36 -11.86
N PHE A 219 0.05 -11.11 -11.52
CA PHE A 219 0.16 -11.94 -10.32
C PHE A 219 1.32 -11.43 -9.48
N ARG A 220 1.17 -11.48 -8.14
CA ARG A 220 2.24 -11.17 -7.20
C ARG A 220 2.22 -12.18 -6.06
N PHE A 221 3.37 -12.77 -5.79
CA PHE A 221 3.62 -13.49 -4.55
C PHE A 221 4.92 -12.97 -3.94
N LEU A 222 4.84 -12.43 -2.73
CA LEU A 222 5.99 -12.00 -1.95
C LEU A 222 5.91 -12.62 -0.57
N ALA A 223 7.02 -13.16 -0.09
CA ALA A 223 7.15 -13.70 1.26
C ALA A 223 8.44 -13.19 1.90
N SER A 224 8.38 -12.86 3.17
CA SER A 224 9.53 -12.44 3.97
C SER A 224 9.51 -13.14 5.32
N THR A 225 10.69 -13.54 5.78
CA THR A 225 10.92 -14.02 7.13
C THR A 225 11.97 -13.13 7.77
N GLU A 226 11.69 -12.58 8.94
CA GLU A 226 12.56 -11.64 9.64
C GLU A 226 12.75 -12.08 11.09
N TYR A 227 14.00 -12.06 11.55
CA TYR A 227 14.32 -12.28 12.95
C TYR A 227 14.91 -11.01 13.53
N PHE A 228 14.19 -10.40 14.46
CA PHE A 228 14.60 -9.21 15.18
C PHE A 228 15.22 -9.58 16.51
N PHE A 229 16.35 -8.95 16.82
CA PHE A 229 17.05 -9.13 18.09
C PHE A 229 17.56 -7.80 18.62
N PRO A 230 17.56 -7.59 19.95
CA PRO A 230 18.03 -6.35 20.55
C PRO A 230 19.57 -6.26 20.46
N LEU A 231 20.06 -5.09 20.06
CA LEU A 231 21.50 -4.75 20.10
C LEU A 231 21.86 -3.95 21.34
N THR A 232 20.91 -3.21 21.90
CA THR A 232 21.08 -2.42 23.13
C THR A 232 20.18 -2.96 24.23
N ALA A 233 20.55 -2.69 25.49
CA ALA A 233 19.81 -3.18 26.65
C ALA A 233 18.41 -2.57 26.79
N ASP A 234 18.20 -1.39 26.21
CA ASP A 234 16.95 -0.62 26.25
C ASP A 234 16.03 -0.90 25.03
N ASP A 235 16.38 -1.88 24.18
CA ASP A 235 15.67 -2.23 22.93
C ASP A 235 15.52 -1.09 21.91
N MET A 236 16.25 0.01 22.06
CA MET A 236 16.19 1.14 21.12
C MET A 236 16.80 0.81 19.77
N ILE A 237 17.87 0.00 19.77
CA ILE A 237 18.51 -0.46 18.53
C ILE A 237 18.31 -1.97 18.42
N LYS A 238 17.72 -2.37 17.30
CA LYS A 238 17.49 -3.79 16.98
C LYS A 238 18.24 -4.16 15.71
N GLY A 239 18.83 -5.34 15.71
CA GLY A 239 19.32 -6.00 14.51
C GLY A 239 18.21 -6.80 13.86
N VAL A 240 18.30 -6.98 12.55
CA VAL A 240 17.38 -7.86 11.80
C VAL A 240 18.20 -8.74 10.85
N VAL A 241 17.87 -10.02 10.84
CA VAL A 241 18.26 -10.96 9.78
C VAL A 241 17.00 -11.33 9.02
N PHE A 242 17.06 -11.28 7.70
CA PHE A 242 15.87 -11.50 6.88
C PHE A 242 16.17 -12.39 5.67
N CYS A 243 15.11 -13.00 5.16
CA CYS A 243 15.08 -13.73 3.91
C CYS A 243 13.81 -13.35 3.16
N ASP A 244 13.97 -12.81 1.96
CA ASP A 244 12.87 -12.43 1.07
C ASP A 244 12.81 -13.38 -0.11
N PHE A 245 11.60 -13.73 -0.50
CA PHE A 245 11.31 -14.60 -1.63
C PHE A 245 10.07 -14.09 -2.36
N GLY A 246 10.05 -14.12 -3.68
CA GLY A 246 8.86 -13.71 -4.42
C GLY A 246 8.99 -13.71 -5.92
N THR A 247 7.86 -13.45 -6.55
CA THR A 247 7.69 -13.32 -8.00
C THR A 247 6.54 -12.38 -8.32
N VAL A 248 6.53 -11.82 -9.51
CA VAL A 248 5.44 -11.07 -10.13
C VAL A 248 5.25 -11.49 -11.58
#